data_bf934dd2858c1aaa6ee9488c97a6c986
#
_entry.id   bf934dd2858c1aaa6ee9488c97a6c986
#
_cell.length_a   1.000
_cell.length_b   1.000
_cell.length_c   1.000
_cell.angle_alpha   90.00
_cell.angle_beta   90.00
_cell.angle_gamma   90.00
#
_symmetry.space_group_name_H-M   'P 1'
#
loop_
_entity.id
_entity.type
_entity.pdbx_description
1 polymer ?
#
loop_
_entity_poly.entity_id
_entity_poly.type
_entity_poly.pdbx_seq_one_letter_code
_entity_poly.pdbx_strand_id
1 'polypeptide(L)'
;MNPKIHFLFTVSFLVFVSVSCKKELSVSMATSTSLSDKLAFAALGEGGWKPEEGAEFVKLHFYPDEGFQLKKMEVDSCKGEFTDAVTVYINFDELSATANLSNQKGVVSFEKAVFARSVTINFRKNKDLCIGQIRFYDEKDKQFSLKLPKIVEGSVIASDTLSPVSSYDVMNLFDSRYEYAWASDDRKGKGVGVTLDFRFSERQTITKIKIWNGYQRSDQHCYSNGRLKEATLTGDNGYNQKIQVQDVLGPQEIQLEKPFEGKNLRLTVTDIYAGKMYKGIVLSEIRFGEKKNWILIDPIKRSQSIAESNHLQFTASNLDGILNRGLKGSEKSRLPQSAETIESSENGAQAAETIGTEISTADESNGVRTESDWTLRMRSDGSFFMEGNIEDQNDAEEGTLYKTSKFYAIGNYEVKESSSEALKLRVFGYMRKYSSTFMEQHKDEDMDCNGCGRDCNMGNQDPNKKEIIFQDFITIKNLNGNVYVQNTSPSRKLDFQILEMTLE
;
A
#
# COMPACT_ATOMS: atom_id res chain seq x y z
N MET A 1 -24.10 -93.25 -3.43
CA MET A 1 -22.90 -92.31 -3.37
C MET A 1 -23.29 -90.91 -3.83
N ASN A 2 -23.48 -89.98 -2.87
CA ASN A 2 -23.84 -88.63 -3.15
C ASN A 2 -22.59 -87.69 -2.98
N PRO A 3 -22.20 -86.92 -3.95
CA PRO A 3 -21.13 -85.97 -3.76
C PRO A 3 -21.70 -84.65 -3.15
N LYS A 4 -21.19 -84.26 -1.99
CA LYS A 4 -21.43 -82.95 -1.36
C LYS A 4 -20.67 -81.89 -2.10
N ILE A 5 -21.38 -80.94 -2.72
CA ILE A 5 -20.83 -79.69 -3.30
C ILE A 5 -20.67 -78.66 -2.15
N HIS A 6 -19.44 -78.31 -1.83
CA HIS A 6 -19.11 -77.19 -0.95
C HIS A 6 -19.07 -75.91 -1.76
N PHE A 7 -20.04 -75.03 -1.52
CA PHE A 7 -20.05 -73.68 -2.04
C PHE A 7 -19.19 -72.78 -1.12
N LEU A 8 -18.00 -72.34 -1.61
CA LEU A 8 -17.18 -71.41 -0.95
C LEU A 8 -17.72 -69.93 -1.31
N PHE A 9 -18.33 -69.29 -0.32
CA PHE A 9 -18.70 -67.92 -0.42
C PHE A 9 -17.43 -67.03 -0.16
N THR A 10 -16.82 -66.51 -1.21
CA THR A 10 -15.76 -65.47 -1.10
C THR A 10 -16.44 -64.14 -0.90
N VAL A 11 -16.45 -63.61 0.35
CA VAL A 11 -16.89 -62.26 0.67
C VAL A 11 -15.78 -61.30 0.26
N SER A 12 -15.95 -60.67 -0.89
CA SER A 12 -15.06 -59.58 -1.37
C SER A 12 -15.38 -58.34 -0.56
N PHE A 13 -14.53 -57.99 0.40
CA PHE A 13 -14.61 -56.73 1.13
C PHE A 13 -14.11 -55.58 0.20
N LEU A 14 -15.02 -54.90 -0.48
CA LEU A 14 -14.75 -53.66 -1.19
C LEU A 14 -14.48 -52.57 -0.15
N VAL A 15 -13.22 -52.33 0.13
CA VAL A 15 -12.79 -51.15 0.89
C VAL A 15 -13.02 -49.93 -0.01
N PHE A 16 -14.13 -49.24 0.19
CA PHE A 16 -14.33 -47.91 -0.35
C PHE A 16 -13.37 -46.96 0.36
N VAL A 17 -12.18 -46.75 -0.22
CA VAL A 17 -11.34 -45.64 0.12
C VAL A 17 -12.06 -44.38 -0.39
N SER A 18 -12.81 -43.73 0.50
CA SER A 18 -13.37 -42.41 0.22
C SER A 18 -12.19 -41.46 0.09
N VAL A 19 -11.73 -41.25 -1.14
CA VAL A 19 -10.81 -40.15 -1.46
C VAL A 19 -11.61 -38.87 -1.20
N SER A 20 -11.44 -38.31 0.00
CA SER A 20 -11.99 -37.03 0.34
C SER A 20 -11.29 -35.96 -0.53
N CYS A 21 -11.87 -35.64 -1.70
CA CYS A 21 -11.42 -34.53 -2.51
C CYS A 21 -11.45 -33.27 -1.65
N LYS A 22 -10.27 -32.71 -1.32
CA LYS A 22 -10.17 -31.39 -0.71
C LYS A 22 -10.67 -30.37 -1.73
N LYS A 23 -11.58 -29.49 -1.32
CA LYS A 23 -11.98 -28.36 -2.16
C LYS A 23 -10.77 -27.47 -2.36
N GLU A 24 -10.39 -27.24 -3.62
CA GLU A 24 -9.29 -26.35 -3.97
C GLU A 24 -9.82 -24.91 -4.11
N LEU A 25 -9.07 -23.97 -3.54
CA LEU A 25 -9.32 -22.53 -3.65
C LEU A 25 -8.09 -21.85 -4.25
N SER A 26 -8.21 -21.34 -5.47
CA SER A 26 -7.15 -20.59 -6.13
C SER A 26 -7.21 -19.12 -5.69
N VAL A 27 -6.04 -18.56 -5.31
CA VAL A 27 -5.89 -17.17 -4.89
C VAL A 27 -4.84 -16.52 -5.77
N SER A 28 -5.28 -15.74 -6.77
CA SER A 28 -4.37 -15.07 -7.70
C SER A 28 -3.84 -13.73 -7.21
N MET A 29 -4.47 -13.16 -6.18
CA MET A 29 -4.10 -11.88 -5.61
C MET A 29 -4.14 -11.92 -4.09
N ALA A 30 -3.04 -11.48 -3.47
CA ALA A 30 -2.95 -11.22 -2.04
C ALA A 30 -2.13 -9.95 -1.85
N THR A 31 -2.64 -8.98 -1.12
CA THR A 31 -2.00 -7.67 -0.91
C THR A 31 -1.97 -7.31 0.56
N SER A 32 -1.06 -6.43 0.93
CA SER A 32 -0.89 -5.91 2.29
C SER A 32 -0.78 -4.40 2.27
N THR A 33 -1.29 -3.74 3.30
CA THR A 33 -1.06 -2.30 3.51
C THR A 33 0.31 -2.01 4.12
N SER A 34 1.05 -3.03 4.55
CA SER A 34 2.40 -2.90 5.08
C SER A 34 3.41 -3.53 4.13
N LEU A 35 4.60 -2.95 4.11
CA LEU A 35 5.75 -3.59 3.45
C LEU A 35 6.16 -4.85 4.20
N SER A 36 6.84 -5.72 3.48
CA SER A 36 7.40 -6.97 4.01
C SER A 36 8.51 -7.44 3.07
N ASP A 37 9.40 -8.26 3.58
CA ASP A 37 10.39 -9.01 2.80
C ASP A 37 9.77 -10.13 1.95
N LYS A 38 8.47 -10.39 2.13
CA LYS A 38 7.70 -11.40 1.41
C LYS A 38 6.38 -10.85 0.92
N LEU A 39 5.91 -11.38 -0.20
CA LEU A 39 4.56 -11.10 -0.68
C LEU A 39 3.51 -11.60 0.33
N ALA A 40 2.34 -10.94 0.36
CA ALA A 40 1.24 -11.29 1.27
C ALA A 40 0.77 -12.76 1.13
N PHE A 41 1.05 -13.42 0.01
CA PHE A 41 0.82 -14.86 -0.18
C PHE A 41 1.54 -15.73 0.86
N ALA A 42 2.65 -15.27 1.43
CA ALA A 42 3.37 -16.00 2.45
C ALA A 42 2.53 -16.22 3.73
N ALA A 43 1.55 -15.34 3.99
CA ALA A 43 0.60 -15.52 5.10
C ALA A 43 -0.41 -16.66 4.86
N LEU A 44 -0.61 -17.09 3.62
CA LEU A 44 -1.48 -18.20 3.24
C LEU A 44 -0.73 -19.52 3.12
N GLY A 45 0.59 -19.48 3.01
CA GLY A 45 1.47 -20.65 2.90
C GLY A 45 2.17 -20.99 4.22
N GLU A 46 3.17 -21.86 4.14
CA GLU A 46 3.95 -22.29 5.31
C GLU A 46 5.13 -21.34 5.63
N GLY A 47 5.39 -20.35 4.77
CA GLY A 47 6.58 -19.51 4.85
C GLY A 47 6.54 -18.41 5.91
N GLY A 48 5.38 -18.15 6.49
CA GLY A 48 5.15 -17.05 7.42
C GLY A 48 5.31 -15.67 6.77
N TRP A 49 4.63 -14.68 7.30
CA TRP A 49 4.65 -13.30 6.84
C TRP A 49 4.76 -12.33 8.00
N LYS A 50 5.58 -11.28 7.84
CA LYS A 50 5.73 -10.21 8.83
C LYS A 50 5.55 -8.86 8.14
N PRO A 51 4.86 -7.91 8.77
CA PRO A 51 4.90 -6.52 8.31
C PRO A 51 6.29 -5.91 8.55
N GLU A 52 6.50 -4.74 7.99
CA GLU A 52 7.65 -3.90 8.36
C GLU A 52 7.61 -3.56 9.85
N GLU A 53 8.78 -3.28 10.41
CA GLU A 53 8.91 -2.86 11.79
C GLU A 53 8.15 -1.55 12.04
N GLY A 54 7.44 -1.46 13.17
CA GLY A 54 6.69 -0.27 13.54
C GLY A 54 5.35 -0.08 12.81
N ALA A 55 4.88 -1.04 11.99
CA ALA A 55 3.56 -0.97 11.39
C ALA A 55 2.46 -1.04 12.46
N GLU A 56 1.62 0.00 12.56
CA GLU A 56 0.57 0.07 13.59
C GLU A 56 -0.74 -0.60 13.18
N PHE A 57 -1.12 -0.44 11.90
CA PHE A 57 -2.34 -1.01 11.34
C PHE A 57 -1.99 -1.76 10.08
N VAL A 58 -2.18 -3.07 10.13
CA VAL A 58 -1.86 -3.95 9.02
C VAL A 58 -3.12 -4.61 8.52
N LYS A 59 -3.42 -4.42 7.25
CA LYS A 59 -4.49 -5.15 6.56
C LYS A 59 -3.88 -6.11 5.56
N LEU A 60 -4.35 -7.35 5.60
CA LEU A 60 -4.11 -8.34 4.55
C LEU A 60 -5.41 -8.55 3.78
N HIS A 61 -5.34 -8.48 2.46
CA HIS A 61 -6.47 -8.69 1.58
C HIS A 61 -6.20 -9.89 0.67
N PHE A 62 -7.13 -10.82 0.62
CA PHE A 62 -7.07 -12.01 -0.21
C PHE A 62 -8.23 -12.04 -1.18
N TYR A 63 -7.93 -12.27 -2.44
CA TYR A 63 -8.90 -12.30 -3.53
C TYR A 63 -8.86 -13.69 -4.19
N PRO A 64 -9.75 -14.61 -3.77
CA PRO A 64 -9.92 -15.88 -4.45
C PRO A 64 -10.39 -15.65 -5.89
N ASP A 65 -10.00 -16.55 -6.79
CA ASP A 65 -10.43 -16.47 -8.20
C ASP A 65 -11.93 -16.70 -8.35
N GLU A 66 -12.48 -17.51 -7.46
CA GLU A 66 -13.92 -17.81 -7.38
C GLU A 66 -14.41 -17.58 -5.94
N GLY A 67 -15.63 -17.12 -5.79
CA GLY A 67 -16.25 -17.00 -4.46
C GLY A 67 -16.43 -18.37 -3.82
N PHE A 68 -16.34 -18.45 -2.50
CA PHE A 68 -16.42 -19.69 -1.73
C PHE A 68 -17.24 -19.51 -0.44
N GLN A 69 -17.75 -20.61 0.10
CA GLN A 69 -18.48 -20.60 1.37
C GLN A 69 -17.48 -20.71 2.53
N LEU A 70 -17.32 -19.62 3.27
CA LEU A 70 -16.42 -19.50 4.43
C LEU A 70 -17.23 -19.64 5.71
N LYS A 71 -16.93 -20.64 6.53
CA LYS A 71 -17.53 -20.84 7.86
C LYS A 71 -16.58 -20.43 8.98
N LYS A 72 -15.31 -20.74 8.82
CA LYS A 72 -14.29 -20.52 9.84
C LYS A 72 -12.95 -20.16 9.20
N MET A 73 -12.20 -19.34 9.88
CA MET A 73 -10.82 -19.01 9.54
C MET A 73 -9.93 -19.21 10.77
N GLU A 74 -8.75 -19.74 10.57
CA GLU A 74 -7.71 -19.87 11.58
C GLU A 74 -6.49 -19.07 11.17
N VAL A 75 -5.88 -18.38 12.14
CA VAL A 75 -4.66 -17.61 11.98
C VAL A 75 -3.64 -18.09 12.99
N ASP A 76 -2.52 -18.61 12.54
CA ASP A 76 -1.41 -19.01 13.41
C ASP A 76 -0.38 -17.89 13.49
N SER A 77 0.21 -17.69 14.66
CA SER A 77 1.41 -16.88 14.84
C SER A 77 2.66 -17.68 14.51
N CYS A 78 3.65 -17.08 13.87
CA CYS A 78 4.95 -17.73 13.69
C CYS A 78 5.88 -17.57 14.89
N LYS A 79 5.65 -16.60 15.75
CA LYS A 79 6.41 -16.37 17.00
C LYS A 79 5.51 -15.72 18.03
N GLY A 80 5.54 -16.24 19.27
CA GLY A 80 4.85 -15.63 20.39
C GLY A 80 3.33 -15.70 20.31
N GLU A 81 2.68 -14.93 21.13
CA GLU A 81 1.24 -14.84 21.27
C GLU A 81 0.71 -13.60 20.55
N PHE A 82 -0.46 -13.71 19.98
CA PHE A 82 -1.20 -12.53 19.54
C PHE A 82 -1.72 -11.77 20.77
N THR A 83 -1.52 -10.47 20.78
CA THR A 83 -1.90 -9.62 21.94
C THR A 83 -3.22 -8.89 21.72
N ASP A 84 -3.71 -8.83 20.47
CA ASP A 84 -4.83 -7.96 20.09
C ASP A 84 -5.93 -8.66 19.28
N ALA A 85 -7.09 -8.01 19.26
CA ALA A 85 -8.22 -8.43 18.46
C ALA A 85 -7.94 -8.26 16.96
N VAL A 86 -8.43 -9.22 16.17
CA VAL A 86 -8.44 -9.19 14.72
C VAL A 86 -9.86 -8.92 14.24
N THR A 87 -10.00 -8.01 13.30
CA THR A 87 -11.27 -7.79 12.60
C THR A 87 -11.17 -8.36 11.19
N VAL A 88 -12.12 -9.22 10.84
CA VAL A 88 -12.24 -9.82 9.51
C VAL A 88 -13.42 -9.22 8.79
N TYR A 89 -13.18 -8.72 7.59
CA TYR A 89 -14.20 -8.21 6.68
C TYR A 89 -14.32 -9.14 5.47
N ILE A 90 -15.56 -9.39 5.05
CA ILE A 90 -15.88 -10.17 3.88
C ILE A 90 -16.51 -9.25 2.84
N ASN A 91 -16.15 -9.44 1.57
CA ASN A 91 -16.70 -8.71 0.43
C ASN A 91 -16.64 -7.18 0.59
N PHE A 92 -15.46 -6.65 0.89
CA PHE A 92 -15.23 -5.21 1.00
C PHE A 92 -16.09 -4.52 2.08
N ASP A 93 -16.11 -5.07 3.28
CA ASP A 93 -16.80 -4.55 4.47
C ASP A 93 -18.33 -4.80 4.51
N GLU A 94 -18.90 -5.62 3.63
CA GLU A 94 -20.31 -6.00 3.70
C GLU A 94 -20.65 -6.79 4.98
N LEU A 95 -19.70 -7.56 5.48
CA LEU A 95 -19.82 -8.35 6.71
C LEU A 95 -18.53 -8.32 7.50
N SER A 96 -18.60 -8.03 8.80
CA SER A 96 -17.45 -8.10 9.68
C SER A 96 -17.64 -9.07 10.84
N ALA A 97 -16.55 -9.70 11.26
CA ALA A 97 -16.47 -10.48 12.48
C ALA A 97 -15.19 -10.10 13.24
N THR A 98 -15.31 -9.94 14.55
CA THR A 98 -14.17 -9.65 15.41
C THR A 98 -13.89 -10.86 16.28
N ALA A 99 -12.64 -11.26 16.38
CA ALA A 99 -12.18 -12.29 17.29
C ALA A 99 -10.96 -11.81 18.06
N ASN A 100 -10.88 -12.17 19.34
CA ASN A 100 -9.66 -12.04 20.09
C ASN A 100 -8.73 -13.19 19.68
N LEU A 101 -7.55 -12.83 19.22
CA LEU A 101 -6.49 -13.80 19.03
C LEU A 101 -5.87 -14.06 20.41
N SER A 102 -6.02 -15.25 20.92
CA SER A 102 -5.38 -15.68 22.17
C SER A 102 -4.35 -16.77 21.89
N ASN A 103 -3.23 -16.70 22.58
CA ASN A 103 -2.12 -17.62 22.39
C ASN A 103 -1.52 -17.57 20.98
N GLN A 104 -1.01 -18.68 20.50
CA GLN A 104 -0.37 -18.79 19.18
C GLN A 104 -1.37 -18.96 18.02
N LYS A 105 -2.66 -19.04 18.31
CA LYS A 105 -3.69 -19.35 17.33
C LYS A 105 -4.94 -18.50 17.54
N GLY A 106 -5.39 -17.88 16.47
CA GLY A 106 -6.66 -17.18 16.42
C GLY A 106 -7.70 -17.94 15.60
N VAL A 107 -8.95 -17.94 16.06
CA VAL A 107 -10.07 -18.56 15.34
C VAL A 107 -11.19 -17.54 15.18
N VAL A 108 -11.56 -17.27 13.93
CA VAL A 108 -12.72 -16.46 13.56
C VAL A 108 -13.78 -17.39 13.00
N SER A 109 -14.97 -17.42 13.60
CA SER A 109 -16.09 -18.24 13.16
C SER A 109 -17.32 -17.41 12.87
N PHE A 110 -18.02 -17.71 11.81
CA PHE A 110 -19.30 -17.10 11.46
C PHE A 110 -20.45 -18.03 11.93
N GLU A 111 -21.57 -17.47 12.37
CA GLU A 111 -22.74 -18.26 12.79
C GLU A 111 -23.24 -19.16 11.66
N LYS A 112 -23.23 -18.67 10.43
CA LYS A 112 -23.51 -19.41 9.20
C LYS A 112 -22.36 -19.23 8.24
N ALA A 113 -22.18 -20.19 7.32
CA ALA A 113 -21.22 -20.00 6.23
C ALA A 113 -21.62 -18.77 5.38
N VAL A 114 -20.64 -17.93 5.07
CA VAL A 114 -20.81 -16.71 4.29
C VAL A 114 -20.16 -16.86 2.94
N PHE A 115 -20.79 -16.33 1.91
CA PHE A 115 -20.20 -16.34 0.56
C PHE A 115 -19.14 -15.24 0.46
N ALA A 116 -17.88 -15.64 0.37
CA ALA A 116 -16.73 -14.74 0.32
C ALA A 116 -16.15 -14.65 -1.10
N ARG A 117 -16.09 -13.45 -1.64
CA ARG A 117 -15.33 -13.08 -2.86
C ARG A 117 -14.00 -12.41 -2.51
N SER A 118 -13.92 -11.82 -1.33
CA SER A 118 -12.69 -11.29 -0.76
C SER A 118 -12.69 -11.48 0.74
N VAL A 119 -11.51 -11.58 1.32
CA VAL A 119 -11.30 -11.65 2.76
C VAL A 119 -10.26 -10.62 3.14
N THR A 120 -10.63 -9.70 4.02
CA THR A 120 -9.73 -8.70 4.59
C THR A 120 -9.53 -8.97 6.06
N ILE A 121 -8.29 -9.04 6.52
CA ILE A 121 -7.94 -9.23 7.92
C ILE A 121 -7.22 -7.97 8.39
N ASN A 122 -7.78 -7.31 9.38
CA ASN A 122 -7.21 -6.11 9.98
C ASN A 122 -6.61 -6.45 11.35
N PHE A 123 -5.30 -6.32 11.45
CA PHE A 123 -4.52 -6.46 12.68
C PHE A 123 -4.31 -5.07 13.26
N ARG A 124 -4.70 -4.88 14.52
CA ARG A 124 -4.38 -3.68 15.27
C ARG A 124 -2.91 -3.66 15.67
N LYS A 125 -2.46 -2.59 16.26
CA LYS A 125 -1.08 -2.38 16.72
C LYS A 125 -0.54 -3.60 17.44
N ASN A 126 0.39 -4.29 16.79
CA ASN A 126 1.09 -5.42 17.37
C ASN A 126 2.57 -5.33 17.00
N LYS A 127 3.40 -5.00 17.99
CA LYS A 127 4.83 -4.75 17.82
C LYS A 127 5.59 -5.93 17.19
N ASP A 128 5.07 -7.15 17.41
CA ASP A 128 5.73 -8.39 17.02
C ASP A 128 4.86 -9.24 16.09
N LEU A 129 3.97 -8.59 15.31
CA LEU A 129 3.06 -9.29 14.41
C LEU A 129 3.84 -10.21 13.46
N CYS A 130 3.59 -11.49 13.59
CA CYS A 130 4.11 -12.52 12.72
C CYS A 130 3.02 -13.55 12.44
N ILE A 131 2.60 -13.65 11.19
CA ILE A 131 1.56 -14.57 10.77
C ILE A 131 2.21 -15.82 10.21
N GLY A 132 2.04 -16.95 10.89
CA GLY A 132 2.57 -18.23 10.47
C GLY A 132 1.80 -18.80 9.28
N GLN A 133 0.49 -18.93 9.43
CA GLN A 133 -0.39 -19.39 8.37
C GLN A 133 -1.85 -18.99 8.62
N ILE A 134 -2.56 -18.64 7.54
CA ILE A 134 -4.01 -18.45 7.54
C ILE A 134 -4.67 -19.60 6.80
N ARG A 135 -5.70 -20.19 7.39
CA ARG A 135 -6.46 -21.32 6.84
C ARG A 135 -7.95 -21.00 6.80
N PHE A 136 -8.62 -21.43 5.75
CA PHE A 136 -10.05 -21.27 5.55
C PHE A 136 -10.77 -22.60 5.61
N TYR A 137 -11.98 -22.63 6.17
CA TYR A 137 -12.79 -23.83 6.38
C TYR A 137 -14.22 -23.61 5.89
N ASP A 138 -14.81 -24.65 5.32
CA ASP A 138 -16.20 -24.68 4.90
C ASP A 138 -17.16 -24.97 6.06
N GLU A 139 -18.46 -25.04 5.78
CA GLU A 139 -19.53 -25.32 6.77
C GLU A 139 -19.42 -26.70 7.44
N LYS A 140 -18.64 -27.61 6.86
CA LYS A 140 -18.38 -28.97 7.40
C LYS A 140 -17.05 -29.06 8.13
N ASP A 141 -16.46 -27.92 8.51
CA ASP A 141 -15.11 -27.82 9.09
C ASP A 141 -14.01 -28.44 8.21
N LYS A 142 -14.25 -28.53 6.90
CA LYS A 142 -13.25 -29.04 5.96
C LYS A 142 -12.38 -27.87 5.48
N GLN A 143 -11.07 -28.00 5.68
CA GLN A 143 -10.09 -27.02 5.24
C GLN A 143 -10.00 -26.98 3.71
N PHE A 144 -9.99 -25.75 3.14
CA PHE A 144 -9.67 -25.55 1.74
C PHE A 144 -8.18 -25.80 1.48
N SER A 145 -7.87 -26.47 0.37
CA SER A 145 -6.52 -26.56 -0.16
C SER A 145 -6.26 -25.32 -1.01
N LEU A 146 -5.34 -24.46 -0.59
CA LEU A 146 -5.05 -23.21 -1.30
C LEU A 146 -4.08 -23.46 -2.46
N LYS A 147 -4.40 -22.91 -3.62
CA LYS A 147 -3.50 -22.80 -4.76
C LYS A 147 -3.02 -21.38 -4.89
N LEU A 148 -1.77 -21.16 -4.50
CA LEU A 148 -1.09 -19.87 -4.56
C LEU A 148 -0.29 -19.77 -5.87
N PRO A 149 0.01 -18.55 -6.36
CA PRO A 149 0.88 -18.38 -7.51
C PRO A 149 2.26 -18.99 -7.28
N LYS A 150 2.78 -19.66 -8.32
CA LYS A 150 4.18 -20.05 -8.37
C LYS A 150 5.01 -18.78 -8.63
N ILE A 151 5.86 -18.43 -7.68
CA ILE A 151 6.82 -17.33 -7.84
C ILE A 151 7.99 -17.87 -8.63
N VAL A 152 8.33 -17.22 -9.74
CA VAL A 152 9.42 -17.65 -10.64
C VAL A 152 10.44 -16.53 -10.81
N GLU A 153 11.68 -16.91 -10.96
CA GLU A 153 12.73 -15.96 -11.36
C GLU A 153 12.50 -15.49 -12.79
N GLY A 154 12.69 -14.18 -12.98
CA GLY A 154 12.53 -13.59 -14.30
C GLY A 154 12.76 -12.09 -14.25
N SER A 155 12.55 -11.45 -15.39
CA SER A 155 12.59 -10.00 -15.50
C SER A 155 11.53 -9.53 -16.49
N VAL A 156 11.16 -8.27 -16.34
CA VAL A 156 10.33 -7.59 -17.33
C VAL A 156 10.98 -6.26 -17.69
N ILE A 157 10.93 -5.91 -18.97
CA ILE A 157 11.48 -4.67 -19.49
C ILE A 157 10.36 -3.98 -20.28
N ALA A 158 10.02 -2.75 -19.91
CA ALA A 158 9.15 -1.91 -20.71
C ALA A 158 9.96 -1.06 -21.68
N SER A 159 9.50 -0.90 -22.91
CA SER A 159 10.13 0.00 -23.88
C SER A 159 9.97 1.47 -23.50
N ASP A 160 9.02 1.77 -22.63
CA ASP A 160 8.73 3.11 -22.13
C ASP A 160 8.16 3.04 -20.71
N THR A 161 8.56 3.97 -19.85
CA THR A 161 8.06 4.08 -18.47
C THR A 161 7.96 5.55 -18.08
N LEU A 162 6.85 5.91 -17.44
CA LEU A 162 6.60 7.24 -16.94
C LEU A 162 7.63 7.62 -15.85
N SER A 163 8.10 8.84 -15.88
CA SER A 163 9.01 9.37 -14.85
C SER A 163 8.20 9.90 -13.64
N PRO A 164 8.66 9.63 -12.41
CA PRO A 164 9.88 8.90 -12.05
C PRO A 164 9.70 7.39 -12.16
N VAL A 165 10.71 6.73 -12.69
CA VAL A 165 10.67 5.28 -12.95
C VAL A 165 10.42 4.47 -11.68
N SER A 166 10.93 4.92 -10.54
CA SER A 166 10.74 4.24 -9.25
C SER A 166 9.27 4.08 -8.85
N SER A 167 8.38 4.99 -9.29
CA SER A 167 6.95 4.93 -8.99
C SER A 167 6.12 4.15 -9.97
N TYR A 168 6.57 4.13 -11.20
CA TYR A 168 5.87 3.50 -12.31
C TYR A 168 6.69 2.33 -12.86
N ASP A 169 7.55 1.74 -12.02
CA ASP A 169 8.41 0.61 -12.39
C ASP A 169 7.57 -0.53 -12.95
N VAL A 170 8.10 -1.17 -13.99
CA VAL A 170 7.41 -2.27 -14.65
C VAL A 170 7.24 -3.50 -13.75
N MET A 171 8.03 -3.62 -12.67
CA MET A 171 7.87 -4.67 -11.67
C MET A 171 6.64 -4.47 -10.78
N ASN A 172 6.02 -3.27 -10.78
CA ASN A 172 4.71 -3.05 -10.15
C ASN A 172 3.61 -3.93 -10.78
N LEU A 173 3.83 -4.51 -11.94
CA LEU A 173 2.93 -5.52 -12.54
C LEU A 173 2.87 -6.83 -11.75
N PHE A 174 3.75 -7.02 -10.75
CA PHE A 174 3.90 -8.27 -10.01
C PHE A 174 3.93 -8.08 -8.49
N ASP A 175 3.85 -6.84 -7.99
CA ASP A 175 4.00 -6.53 -6.57
C ASP A 175 2.75 -6.85 -5.74
N SER A 176 1.63 -7.18 -6.38
CA SER A 176 0.33 -7.45 -5.74
C SER A 176 -0.23 -6.25 -4.98
N ARG A 177 0.00 -5.03 -5.45
CA ARG A 177 -0.41 -3.79 -4.79
C ARG A 177 -1.16 -2.87 -5.73
N TYR A 178 -2.44 -2.61 -5.46
CA TYR A 178 -3.29 -1.76 -6.31
C TYR A 178 -2.94 -0.26 -6.25
N GLU A 179 -2.24 0.17 -5.22
CA GLU A 179 -1.75 1.55 -5.08
C GLU A 179 -0.57 1.88 -6.00
N TYR A 180 0.02 0.87 -6.64
CA TYR A 180 1.08 1.02 -7.64
C TYR A 180 0.64 0.46 -8.99
N ALA A 181 1.34 0.88 -10.03
CA ALA A 181 1.09 0.43 -11.39
C ALA A 181 2.30 0.75 -12.26
N TRP A 182 2.50 0.01 -13.32
CA TRP A 182 3.32 0.46 -14.42
C TRP A 182 2.53 1.44 -15.30
N ALA A 183 3.19 2.51 -15.75
CA ALA A 183 2.64 3.49 -16.67
C ALA A 183 3.63 3.85 -17.77
N SER A 184 3.18 4.04 -19.01
CA SER A 184 3.97 4.62 -20.08
C SER A 184 3.97 6.15 -20.02
N ASP A 185 5.03 6.78 -20.57
CA ASP A 185 5.12 8.24 -20.67
C ASP A 185 4.19 8.76 -21.78
N ASP A 186 3.15 9.49 -21.41
CA ASP A 186 2.16 10.05 -22.35
C ASP A 186 2.73 11.17 -23.25
N ARG A 187 3.89 11.75 -22.87
CA ARG A 187 4.60 12.75 -23.67
C ARG A 187 5.27 12.15 -24.89
N LYS A 188 5.63 10.85 -24.85
CA LYS A 188 6.29 10.14 -25.94
C LYS A 188 5.32 9.49 -26.93
N GLY A 189 4.05 9.40 -26.57
CA GLY A 189 3.03 8.79 -27.40
C GLY A 189 1.74 8.46 -26.63
N LYS A 190 0.78 7.85 -27.30
CA LYS A 190 -0.50 7.45 -26.69
C LYS A 190 -0.45 6.04 -26.07
N GLY A 191 0.73 5.49 -25.79
CA GLY A 191 0.89 4.13 -25.28
C GLY A 191 0.80 3.02 -26.35
N VAL A 192 0.32 3.31 -27.55
CA VAL A 192 0.30 2.34 -28.67
C VAL A 192 1.74 2.13 -29.18
N GLY A 193 2.11 0.88 -29.43
CA GLY A 193 3.47 0.47 -29.82
C GLY A 193 4.41 0.23 -28.65
N VAL A 194 4.01 0.55 -27.43
CA VAL A 194 4.80 0.21 -26.24
C VAL A 194 4.85 -1.29 -26.05
N THR A 195 6.03 -1.80 -25.65
CA THR A 195 6.25 -3.22 -25.42
C THR A 195 6.59 -3.52 -23.98
N LEU A 196 6.15 -4.70 -23.51
CA LEU A 196 6.57 -5.33 -22.28
C LEU A 196 7.24 -6.67 -22.63
N ASP A 197 8.52 -6.78 -22.33
CA ASP A 197 9.33 -7.99 -22.59
C ASP A 197 9.47 -8.79 -21.30
N PHE A 198 8.77 -9.91 -21.20
CA PHE A 198 8.87 -10.85 -20.08
C PHE A 198 9.92 -11.92 -20.39
N ARG A 199 10.86 -12.11 -19.49
CA ARG A 199 11.95 -13.10 -19.58
C ARG A 199 11.92 -13.99 -18.36
N PHE A 200 11.56 -15.25 -18.54
CA PHE A 200 11.58 -16.26 -17.48
C PHE A 200 12.93 -16.95 -17.44
N SER A 201 13.47 -17.20 -16.25
CA SER A 201 14.73 -17.99 -16.10
C SER A 201 14.57 -19.39 -16.65
N GLU A 202 13.38 -19.97 -16.51
CA GLU A 202 13.03 -21.30 -17.00
C GLU A 202 11.88 -21.23 -18.02
N ARG A 203 11.79 -22.29 -18.85
CA ARG A 203 10.67 -22.43 -19.78
C ARG A 203 9.34 -22.49 -19.03
N GLN A 204 8.37 -21.70 -19.44
CA GLN A 204 7.01 -21.70 -18.91
C GLN A 204 6.02 -22.15 -19.98
N THR A 205 4.94 -22.79 -19.56
CA THR A 205 3.74 -23.05 -20.35
C THR A 205 2.66 -22.08 -19.86
N ILE A 206 2.16 -21.22 -20.75
CA ILE A 206 1.13 -20.23 -20.44
C ILE A 206 -0.08 -20.49 -21.31
N THR A 207 -1.23 -20.79 -20.70
CA THR A 207 -2.50 -21.05 -21.39
C THR A 207 -3.49 -19.92 -21.22
N LYS A 208 -3.24 -19.01 -20.26
CA LYS A 208 -4.10 -17.87 -19.95
C LYS A 208 -3.32 -16.75 -19.30
N ILE A 209 -3.88 -15.54 -19.37
CA ILE A 209 -3.32 -14.34 -18.74
C ILE A 209 -4.44 -13.70 -17.92
N LYS A 210 -4.14 -13.22 -16.73
CA LYS A 210 -5.04 -12.37 -15.94
C LYS A 210 -4.44 -10.97 -15.89
N ILE A 211 -5.22 -9.97 -16.22
CA ILE A 211 -4.81 -8.57 -16.31
C ILE A 211 -5.73 -7.71 -15.42
N TRP A 212 -5.15 -6.86 -14.60
CA TRP A 212 -5.82 -5.75 -13.92
C TRP A 212 -5.54 -4.47 -14.73
N ASN A 213 -6.48 -4.15 -15.62
CA ASN A 213 -6.32 -3.13 -16.65
C ASN A 213 -6.54 -1.72 -16.10
N GLY A 214 -5.66 -0.79 -16.44
CA GLY A 214 -5.68 0.57 -15.90
C GLY A 214 -5.13 0.67 -14.48
N TYR A 215 -5.29 1.81 -13.84
CA TYR A 215 -4.84 2.06 -12.49
C TYR A 215 -5.93 1.66 -11.48
N GLN A 216 -5.81 0.47 -10.91
CA GLN A 216 -6.82 -0.17 -10.07
C GLN A 216 -6.95 0.43 -8.65
N ARG A 217 -6.23 1.49 -8.35
CA ARG A 217 -6.28 2.19 -7.06
C ARG A 217 -7.69 2.69 -6.72
N SER A 218 -8.43 3.18 -7.71
CA SER A 218 -9.85 3.54 -7.62
C SER A 218 -10.46 3.68 -9.01
N ASP A 219 -11.78 3.74 -9.11
CA ASP A 219 -12.52 4.00 -10.36
C ASP A 219 -12.03 5.28 -11.02
N GLN A 220 -11.87 6.35 -10.24
CA GLN A 220 -11.39 7.63 -10.75
C GLN A 220 -9.99 7.50 -11.38
N HIS A 221 -9.07 6.81 -10.72
CA HIS A 221 -7.71 6.60 -11.24
C HIS A 221 -7.72 5.72 -12.47
N CYS A 222 -8.53 4.66 -12.48
CA CYS A 222 -8.65 3.77 -13.62
C CYS A 222 -9.08 4.54 -14.88
N TYR A 223 -10.19 5.26 -14.80
CA TYR A 223 -10.77 5.95 -15.98
C TYR A 223 -10.08 7.27 -16.32
N SER A 224 -9.25 7.82 -15.43
CA SER A 224 -8.43 9.00 -15.75
C SER A 224 -7.24 8.66 -16.65
N ASN A 225 -6.76 7.43 -16.63
CA ASN A 225 -5.58 6.94 -17.36
C ASN A 225 -5.96 6.12 -18.59
N GLY A 226 -5.03 5.99 -19.52
CA GLY A 226 -5.19 5.09 -20.67
C GLY A 226 -5.19 3.62 -20.19
N ARG A 227 -5.96 2.77 -20.85
CA ARG A 227 -6.13 1.35 -20.50
C ARG A 227 -5.91 0.50 -21.75
N LEU A 228 -5.36 -0.70 -21.56
CA LEU A 228 -5.15 -1.64 -22.65
C LEU A 228 -6.47 -2.07 -23.28
N LYS A 229 -6.57 -2.00 -24.62
CA LYS A 229 -7.72 -2.49 -25.38
C LYS A 229 -7.35 -3.70 -26.22
N GLU A 230 -6.22 -3.62 -26.93
CA GLU A 230 -5.71 -4.73 -27.73
C GLU A 230 -4.19 -4.81 -27.61
N ALA A 231 -3.67 -6.02 -27.57
CA ALA A 231 -2.25 -6.27 -27.65
C ALA A 231 -1.94 -7.48 -28.51
N THR A 232 -0.73 -7.50 -29.07
CA THR A 232 -0.17 -8.67 -29.72
C THR A 232 0.87 -9.31 -28.79
N LEU A 233 0.69 -10.60 -28.53
CA LEU A 233 1.67 -11.43 -27.84
C LEU A 233 2.57 -12.10 -28.90
N THR A 234 3.87 -11.92 -28.75
CA THR A 234 4.87 -12.63 -29.56
C THR A 234 5.88 -13.31 -28.64
N GLY A 235 6.52 -14.36 -29.08
CA GLY A 235 7.45 -15.06 -28.22
C GLY A 235 8.27 -16.12 -28.91
N ASP A 236 8.91 -16.97 -28.13
CA ASP A 236 9.74 -18.08 -28.61
C ASP A 236 8.95 -18.96 -29.58
N ASN A 237 9.67 -19.63 -30.49
CA ASN A 237 9.11 -20.56 -31.48
C ASN A 237 8.11 -19.93 -32.45
N GLY A 238 8.21 -18.62 -32.70
CA GLY A 238 7.28 -17.92 -33.60
C GLY A 238 5.88 -17.76 -33.04
N TYR A 239 5.72 -17.85 -31.73
CA TYR A 239 4.43 -17.60 -31.07
C TYR A 239 3.93 -16.21 -31.43
N ASN A 240 2.66 -16.14 -31.87
CA ASN A 240 2.01 -14.88 -32.21
C ASN A 240 0.50 -15.04 -32.00
N GLN A 241 -0.08 -14.18 -31.18
CA GLN A 241 -1.52 -14.15 -30.91
C GLN A 241 -1.95 -12.74 -30.51
N LYS A 242 -3.11 -12.30 -30.97
CA LYS A 242 -3.78 -11.09 -30.49
C LYS A 242 -4.63 -11.40 -29.27
N ILE A 243 -4.66 -10.45 -28.34
CA ILE A 243 -5.55 -10.48 -27.19
C ILE A 243 -6.35 -9.19 -27.12
N GLN A 244 -7.58 -9.29 -26.65
CA GLN A 244 -8.45 -8.15 -26.36
C GLN A 244 -8.77 -8.10 -24.88
N VAL A 245 -8.80 -6.89 -24.32
CA VAL A 245 -9.08 -6.60 -22.93
C VAL A 245 -10.28 -5.66 -22.87
N GLN A 246 -11.25 -5.95 -22.01
CA GLN A 246 -12.43 -5.13 -21.86
C GLN A 246 -12.14 -3.89 -21.00
N ASP A 247 -12.96 -2.83 -21.15
CA ASP A 247 -12.86 -1.59 -20.35
C ASP A 247 -13.68 -1.71 -19.06
N VAL A 248 -13.24 -2.59 -18.17
CA VAL A 248 -13.88 -2.86 -16.87
C VAL A 248 -12.88 -2.84 -15.72
N LEU A 249 -13.35 -2.50 -14.55
CA LEU A 249 -12.59 -2.58 -13.31
C LEU A 249 -12.41 -4.04 -12.86
N GLY A 250 -11.33 -4.30 -12.15
CA GLY A 250 -11.01 -5.62 -11.62
C GLY A 250 -10.26 -6.52 -12.60
N PRO A 251 -10.00 -7.76 -12.20
CA PRO A 251 -9.24 -8.71 -12.99
C PRO A 251 -10.03 -9.25 -14.17
N GLN A 252 -9.36 -9.42 -15.29
CA GLN A 252 -9.88 -10.09 -16.46
C GLN A 252 -9.01 -11.29 -16.82
N GLU A 253 -9.63 -12.44 -16.99
CA GLU A 253 -8.96 -13.66 -17.42
C GLU A 253 -9.13 -13.85 -18.92
N ILE A 254 -8.02 -13.94 -19.64
CA ILE A 254 -7.95 -14.10 -21.08
C ILE A 254 -7.37 -15.47 -21.37
N GLN A 255 -8.17 -16.35 -21.97
CA GLN A 255 -7.70 -17.65 -22.45
C GLN A 255 -6.91 -17.46 -23.73
N LEU A 256 -5.77 -18.10 -23.84
CA LEU A 256 -4.97 -18.10 -25.04
C LEU A 256 -5.49 -19.20 -26.00
N GLU A 257 -5.63 -18.88 -27.27
CA GLU A 257 -6.07 -19.84 -28.30
C GLU A 257 -5.08 -20.99 -28.44
N LYS A 258 -3.79 -20.65 -28.33
CA LYS A 258 -2.68 -21.62 -28.31
C LYS A 258 -1.83 -21.38 -27.07
N PRO A 259 -1.40 -22.42 -26.36
CA PRO A 259 -0.45 -22.26 -25.28
C PRO A 259 0.85 -21.61 -25.79
N PHE A 260 1.35 -20.63 -25.04
CA PHE A 260 2.73 -20.19 -25.18
C PHE A 260 3.64 -21.17 -24.44
N GLU A 261 4.74 -21.56 -25.08
CA GLU A 261 5.78 -22.38 -24.47
C GLU A 261 7.17 -21.79 -24.76
N GLY A 262 7.80 -21.22 -23.74
CA GLY A 262 9.08 -20.56 -23.92
C GLY A 262 9.59 -19.83 -22.71
N LYS A 263 10.67 -19.08 -22.89
CA LYS A 263 11.27 -18.21 -21.88
C LYS A 263 11.01 -16.73 -22.15
N ASN A 264 10.78 -16.34 -23.41
CA ASN A 264 10.65 -14.95 -23.82
C ASN A 264 9.27 -14.72 -24.41
N LEU A 265 8.49 -13.87 -23.75
CA LEU A 265 7.17 -13.44 -24.18
C LEU A 265 7.16 -11.92 -24.25
N ARG A 266 6.71 -11.36 -25.37
CA ARG A 266 6.52 -9.91 -25.56
C ARG A 266 5.05 -9.60 -25.71
N LEU A 267 4.59 -8.59 -24.99
CA LEU A 267 3.30 -7.94 -25.18
C LEU A 267 3.55 -6.61 -25.89
N THR A 268 2.96 -6.41 -27.07
CA THR A 268 2.98 -5.14 -27.80
C THR A 268 1.60 -4.53 -27.79
N VAL A 269 1.44 -3.33 -27.24
CA VAL A 269 0.17 -2.60 -27.21
C VAL A 269 -0.20 -2.17 -28.63
N THR A 270 -1.36 -2.59 -29.13
CA THR A 270 -1.84 -2.24 -30.49
C THR A 270 -3.02 -1.29 -30.46
N ASP A 271 -3.82 -1.27 -29.41
CA ASP A 271 -4.92 -0.33 -29.21
C ASP A 271 -5.17 -0.07 -27.71
N ILE A 272 -5.72 1.11 -27.38
CA ILE A 272 -6.01 1.53 -26.01
C ILE A 272 -7.39 2.17 -25.88
N TYR A 273 -7.98 2.06 -24.69
CA TYR A 273 -9.06 2.93 -24.25
C TYR A 273 -8.46 4.23 -23.75
N ALA A 274 -8.88 5.37 -24.30
CA ALA A 274 -8.36 6.66 -23.90
C ALA A 274 -8.72 7.01 -22.45
N GLY A 275 -7.76 7.52 -21.72
CA GLY A 275 -8.01 8.10 -20.39
C GLY A 275 -8.68 9.47 -20.49
N LYS A 276 -9.47 9.82 -19.47
CA LYS A 276 -10.13 11.14 -19.40
C LYS A 276 -9.14 12.29 -19.20
N MET A 277 -8.00 12.03 -18.55
CA MET A 277 -6.98 13.04 -18.23
C MET A 277 -5.62 12.74 -18.85
N TYR A 278 -5.18 11.49 -18.83
CA TYR A 278 -3.84 11.06 -19.25
C TYR A 278 -3.95 10.09 -20.43
N LYS A 279 -3.01 10.21 -21.35
CA LYS A 279 -3.00 9.44 -22.61
C LYS A 279 -2.14 8.18 -22.53
N GLY A 280 -1.18 8.13 -21.59
CA GLY A 280 -0.31 6.98 -21.39
C GLY A 280 -1.12 5.77 -20.91
N ILE A 281 -0.67 4.59 -21.31
CA ILE A 281 -1.26 3.34 -20.84
C ILE A 281 -0.78 3.04 -19.42
N VAL A 282 -1.70 2.53 -18.60
CA VAL A 282 -1.42 2.07 -17.24
C VAL A 282 -1.93 0.64 -17.07
N LEU A 283 -1.14 -0.21 -16.42
CA LEU A 283 -1.51 -1.55 -16.00
C LEU A 283 -1.11 -1.74 -14.53
N SER A 284 -2.04 -2.19 -13.70
CA SER A 284 -1.72 -2.45 -12.29
C SER A 284 -1.05 -3.80 -12.10
N GLU A 285 -1.60 -4.87 -12.68
CA GLU A 285 -1.12 -6.22 -12.40
C GLU A 285 -1.26 -7.15 -13.60
N ILE A 286 -0.35 -8.12 -13.70
CA ILE A 286 -0.43 -9.24 -14.65
C ILE A 286 -0.10 -10.56 -13.92
N ARG A 287 -0.85 -11.61 -14.25
CA ARG A 287 -0.53 -13.00 -13.87
C ARG A 287 -0.55 -13.85 -15.13
N PHE A 288 0.42 -14.74 -15.25
CA PHE A 288 0.41 -15.79 -16.25
C PHE A 288 -0.16 -17.06 -15.64
N GLY A 289 -0.86 -17.88 -16.42
CA GLY A 289 -1.51 -19.06 -15.90
C GLY A 289 -1.32 -20.29 -16.75
N GLU A 290 -1.15 -21.44 -16.07
CA GLU A 290 -1.24 -22.76 -16.66
C GLU A 290 -2.36 -23.52 -15.96
N LYS A 291 -3.44 -23.86 -16.68
CA LYS A 291 -4.62 -24.52 -16.12
C LYS A 291 -5.18 -23.75 -14.90
N LYS A 292 -5.10 -24.32 -13.71
CA LYS A 292 -5.55 -23.69 -12.45
C LYS A 292 -4.43 -22.99 -11.67
N ASN A 293 -3.18 -23.02 -12.16
CA ASN A 293 -2.04 -22.45 -11.48
C ASN A 293 -1.70 -21.07 -12.07
N TRP A 294 -1.36 -20.14 -11.21
CA TRP A 294 -0.84 -18.82 -11.60
C TRP A 294 0.68 -18.78 -11.46
N ILE A 295 1.32 -17.97 -12.27
CA ILE A 295 2.75 -17.72 -12.30
C ILE A 295 2.93 -16.21 -12.10
N LEU A 296 3.83 -15.84 -11.20
CA LEU A 296 4.20 -14.49 -10.88
C LEU A 296 5.72 -14.35 -10.95
N ILE A 297 6.22 -13.37 -11.68
CA ILE A 297 7.64 -13.04 -11.68
C ILE A 297 7.98 -12.39 -10.32
N ASP A 298 9.07 -12.86 -9.70
CA ASP A 298 9.48 -12.40 -8.37
C ASP A 298 9.83 -10.89 -8.37
N PRO A 299 9.07 -10.03 -7.70
CA PRO A 299 9.36 -8.60 -7.60
C PRO A 299 10.33 -8.26 -6.46
N ILE A 300 10.59 -9.19 -5.54
CA ILE A 300 11.31 -8.94 -4.28
C ILE A 300 12.75 -8.50 -4.54
N LYS A 301 13.46 -9.15 -5.46
CA LYS A 301 14.84 -8.76 -5.80
C LYS A 301 14.93 -7.29 -6.26
N ARG A 302 13.94 -6.81 -7.01
CA ARG A 302 13.89 -5.42 -7.45
C ARG A 302 13.65 -4.47 -6.29
N SER A 303 12.69 -4.78 -5.43
CA SER A 303 12.40 -4.00 -4.23
C SER A 303 13.60 -3.93 -3.30
N GLN A 304 14.32 -5.04 -3.11
CA GLN A 304 15.55 -5.08 -2.32
C GLN A 304 16.65 -4.19 -2.93
N SER A 305 16.86 -4.23 -4.25
CA SER A 305 17.83 -3.36 -4.91
C SER A 305 17.52 -1.86 -4.76
N ILE A 306 16.24 -1.49 -4.82
CA ILE A 306 15.80 -0.11 -4.54
C ILE A 306 16.08 0.25 -3.09
N ALA A 307 15.75 -0.64 -2.14
CA ALA A 307 15.97 -0.42 -0.73
C ALA A 307 17.45 -0.24 -0.39
N GLU A 308 18.31 -1.07 -0.95
CA GLU A 308 19.78 -0.95 -0.79
C GLU A 308 20.29 0.39 -1.33
N SER A 309 19.84 0.79 -2.52
CA SER A 309 20.23 2.07 -3.12
C SER A 309 19.82 3.25 -2.25
N ASN A 310 18.57 3.26 -1.76
CA ASN A 310 18.07 4.32 -0.88
C ASN A 310 18.83 4.34 0.45
N HIS A 311 19.09 3.17 1.04
CA HIS A 311 19.87 3.08 2.27
C HIS A 311 21.25 3.71 2.13
N LEU A 312 21.97 3.42 1.05
CA LEU A 312 23.27 4.03 0.78
C LEU A 312 23.19 5.56 0.68
N GLN A 313 22.17 6.11 0.04
CA GLN A 313 21.99 7.54 -0.13
C GLN A 313 21.63 8.24 1.18
N PHE A 314 20.78 7.63 2.01
CA PHE A 314 20.45 8.16 3.32
C PHE A 314 21.65 8.10 4.28
N THR A 315 22.43 7.02 4.22
CA THR A 315 23.69 6.88 5.00
C THR A 315 24.69 7.96 4.62
N ALA A 316 24.86 8.23 3.32
CA ALA A 316 25.74 9.30 2.84
C ALA A 316 25.34 10.69 3.34
N SER A 317 24.09 10.89 3.75
CA SER A 317 23.55 12.14 4.30
C SER A 317 23.39 12.11 5.83
N ASN A 318 23.94 11.11 6.52
CA ASN A 318 23.77 10.90 7.96
C ASN A 318 22.30 10.82 8.41
N LEU A 319 21.45 10.24 7.58
CA LEU A 319 20.00 10.12 7.75
C LEU A 319 19.51 8.65 7.70
N ASP A 320 20.41 7.68 7.76
CA ASP A 320 20.06 6.25 7.74
C ASP A 320 19.13 5.86 8.91
N GLY A 321 19.28 6.50 10.05
CA GLY A 321 18.43 6.28 11.23
C GLY A 321 16.96 6.62 11.04
N ILE A 322 16.57 7.37 10.00
CA ILE A 322 15.17 7.74 9.76
C ILE A 322 14.43 6.80 8.81
N LEU A 323 15.16 5.97 8.05
CA LEU A 323 14.52 5.03 7.14
C LEU A 323 13.72 3.97 7.89
N ASN A 324 12.51 3.70 7.43
CA ASN A 324 11.56 2.74 7.99
C ASN A 324 11.10 3.08 9.43
N ARG A 325 11.39 4.27 9.92
CA ARG A 325 10.99 4.75 11.25
C ARG A 325 10.01 5.92 11.13
N GLY A 326 9.22 6.13 12.16
CA GLY A 326 8.35 7.29 12.28
C GLY A 326 9.13 8.50 12.77
N LEU A 327 8.84 9.66 12.20
CA LEU A 327 9.26 10.96 12.67
C LEU A 327 8.04 11.71 13.13
N LYS A 328 8.11 12.36 14.30
CA LYS A 328 7.06 13.27 14.79
C LYS A 328 7.63 14.66 15.05
N GLY A 329 6.86 15.67 14.77
CA GLY A 329 7.30 17.03 14.99
C GLY A 329 6.26 18.08 14.69
N SER A 330 6.72 19.31 14.70
CA SER A 330 5.89 20.51 14.50
C SER A 330 6.50 21.45 13.47
N GLU A 331 5.72 22.36 12.95
CA GLU A 331 6.17 23.39 12.02
C GLU A 331 7.00 24.46 12.73
N LYS A 332 8.05 24.93 12.06
CA LYS A 332 8.94 25.99 12.52
C LYS A 332 9.04 27.11 11.48
N SER A 333 9.20 28.32 11.95
CA SER A 333 9.35 29.48 11.09
C SER A 333 10.74 29.60 10.45
N ARG A 334 11.78 29.05 11.06
CA ARG A 334 13.18 29.14 10.58
C ARG A 334 13.99 27.89 10.92
N LEU A 335 14.98 27.60 10.08
CA LEU A 335 16.04 26.62 10.40
C LEU A 335 16.98 27.19 11.48
N PRO A 336 17.48 26.37 12.42
CA PRO A 336 18.55 26.80 13.33
C PRO A 336 19.80 27.17 12.50
N GLN A 337 20.48 28.22 12.91
CA GLN A 337 21.78 28.56 12.31
C GLN A 337 22.80 27.51 12.71
N SER A 338 23.59 27.01 11.76
CA SER A 338 24.70 26.10 12.08
C SER A 338 25.75 26.86 12.89
N ALA A 339 26.30 26.26 13.91
CA ALA A 339 27.30 26.85 14.80
C ALA A 339 28.60 27.30 14.09
N GLU A 340 28.82 26.89 12.85
CA GLU A 340 30.03 27.20 12.09
C GLU A 340 30.06 28.64 11.48
N THR A 341 28.98 29.42 11.60
CA THR A 341 28.93 30.79 11.05
C THR A 341 29.34 31.87 12.09
N ILE A 342 29.74 31.50 13.30
CA ILE A 342 30.07 32.44 14.38
C ILE A 342 31.56 32.82 14.43
N GLU A 343 32.46 32.16 13.69
CA GLU A 343 33.90 32.42 13.76
C GLU A 343 34.45 33.54 12.84
N SER A 344 33.65 34.31 12.14
CA SER A 344 34.15 35.35 11.25
C SER A 344 33.61 36.78 11.45
N SER A 345 33.31 37.16 12.69
CA SER A 345 33.16 38.59 13.04
C SER A 345 33.76 38.91 14.39
N GLU A 346 35.09 38.85 14.49
CA GLU A 346 35.81 39.64 15.47
C GLU A 346 35.76 41.10 15.02
N ASN A 347 34.78 41.85 15.52
CA ASN A 347 34.93 43.23 15.95
C ASN A 347 33.55 43.82 16.32
N GLY A 348 33.37 44.08 17.60
CA GLY A 348 32.30 44.97 18.04
C GLY A 348 31.39 44.37 19.14
N ALA A 349 31.79 44.62 20.37
CA ALA A 349 31.08 44.35 21.60
C ALA A 349 29.60 44.63 21.59
N GLN A 350 28.78 43.67 21.95
CA GLN A 350 27.85 43.75 23.09
C GLN A 350 27.13 42.40 23.24
N ALA A 351 27.18 41.86 24.46
CA ALA A 351 26.54 40.66 24.84
C ALA A 351 25.02 40.74 24.58
N ALA A 352 24.51 39.88 23.72
CA ALA A 352 23.10 39.52 23.71
C ALA A 352 22.93 38.16 24.41
N GLU A 353 22.29 38.19 25.55
CA GLU A 353 21.83 37.03 26.28
C GLU A 353 21.04 36.13 25.32
N THR A 354 21.50 34.92 25.18
CA THR A 354 20.75 33.87 24.45
C THR A 354 19.63 33.37 25.36
N ILE A 355 18.52 34.08 25.33
CA ILE A 355 17.26 33.54 25.86
C ILE A 355 16.78 32.57 24.83
N GLY A 356 16.77 31.26 25.19
CA GLY A 356 16.00 30.24 24.49
C GLY A 356 14.53 30.57 24.62
N THR A 357 14.01 31.27 23.63
CA THR A 357 12.57 31.50 23.53
C THR A 357 12.02 30.37 22.68
N GLU A 358 11.25 29.49 23.28
CA GLU A 358 10.21 28.75 22.58
C GLU A 358 9.31 29.81 21.92
N ILE A 359 9.49 30.01 20.62
CA ILE A 359 8.61 30.87 19.87
C ILE A 359 7.42 30.00 19.46
N SER A 360 6.38 30.00 20.30
CA SER A 360 5.04 29.84 19.74
C SER A 360 4.93 30.87 18.61
N THR A 361 4.59 30.47 17.40
CA THR A 361 4.30 31.38 16.31
C THR A 361 2.95 32.06 16.55
N ALA A 362 2.87 32.83 17.65
CA ALA A 362 1.81 33.78 17.83
C ALA A 362 2.23 35.01 17.08
N ASP A 363 1.54 35.29 15.98
CA ASP A 363 1.51 36.65 15.46
C ASP A 363 0.67 37.46 16.45
N GLU A 364 1.32 38.05 17.46
CA GLU A 364 0.66 38.77 18.55
C GLU A 364 -0.24 39.93 18.08
N SER A 365 -0.19 40.26 16.77
CA SER A 365 -1.01 41.34 16.20
C SER A 365 -2.46 40.95 15.92
N ASN A 366 -2.83 39.65 15.88
CA ASN A 366 -4.18 39.20 15.49
C ASN A 366 -4.79 38.05 16.36
N GLY A 367 -4.20 37.69 17.47
CA GLY A 367 -4.77 36.66 18.37
C GLY A 367 -4.89 35.25 17.78
N VAL A 368 -4.21 34.95 16.67
CA VAL A 368 -4.24 33.62 16.04
C VAL A 368 -3.11 32.77 16.61
N ARG A 369 -3.47 31.64 17.21
CA ARG A 369 -2.52 30.60 17.60
C ARG A 369 -2.61 29.45 16.62
N THR A 370 -1.49 29.03 16.06
CA THR A 370 -1.41 27.86 15.18
C THR A 370 -0.55 26.78 15.84
N GLU A 371 -1.18 25.65 16.14
CA GLU A 371 -0.50 24.45 16.59
C GLU A 371 -0.50 23.44 15.45
N SER A 372 0.59 22.70 15.29
CA SER A 372 0.69 21.70 14.25
C SER A 372 1.43 20.46 14.72
N ASP A 373 0.82 19.30 14.49
CA ASP A 373 1.42 17.99 14.70
C ASP A 373 1.62 17.30 13.36
N TRP A 374 2.83 16.84 13.12
CA TRP A 374 3.20 16.18 11.87
C TRP A 374 3.84 14.83 12.14
N THR A 375 3.47 13.86 11.33
CA THR A 375 4.11 12.55 11.25
C THR A 375 4.64 12.34 9.84
N LEU A 376 5.89 11.90 9.72
CA LEU A 376 6.51 11.53 8.46
C LEU A 376 7.14 10.15 8.59
N ARG A 377 6.93 9.29 7.62
CA ARG A 377 7.60 7.99 7.51
C ARG A 377 8.16 7.83 6.11
N MET A 378 9.47 7.66 6.03
CA MET A 378 10.21 7.39 4.80
C MET A 378 10.61 5.92 4.80
N ARG A 379 10.28 5.19 3.74
CA ARG A 379 10.58 3.76 3.65
C ARG A 379 11.71 3.49 2.66
N SER A 380 12.47 2.46 2.92
CA SER A 380 13.62 2.11 2.07
C SER A 380 13.22 1.74 0.63
N ASP A 381 12.02 1.25 0.39
CA ASP A 381 11.50 0.96 -0.96
C ASP A 381 11.14 2.22 -1.78
N GLY A 382 11.35 3.41 -1.24
CA GLY A 382 11.03 4.67 -1.90
C GLY A 382 9.60 5.16 -1.67
N SER A 383 8.80 4.47 -0.87
CA SER A 383 7.48 4.95 -0.48
C SER A 383 7.56 5.88 0.74
N PHE A 384 6.59 6.77 0.88
CA PHE A 384 6.45 7.59 2.07
C PHE A 384 4.99 7.78 2.46
N PHE A 385 4.80 8.10 3.73
CA PHE A 385 3.55 8.50 4.33
C PHE A 385 3.78 9.80 5.11
N MET A 386 2.83 10.72 5.04
CA MET A 386 2.84 11.95 5.82
C MET A 386 1.43 12.26 6.31
N GLU A 387 1.33 12.62 7.56
CA GLU A 387 0.10 13.07 8.19
C GLU A 387 0.37 14.37 8.94
N GLY A 388 -0.55 15.34 8.83
CA GLY A 388 -0.51 16.60 9.56
C GLY A 388 -1.85 16.91 10.17
N ASN A 389 -1.82 17.47 11.37
CA ASN A 389 -2.96 18.07 12.05
C ASN A 389 -2.60 19.51 12.39
N ILE A 390 -3.33 20.45 11.81
CA ILE A 390 -3.11 21.89 12.01
C ILE A 390 -4.35 22.45 12.69
N GLU A 391 -4.16 23.10 13.82
CA GLU A 391 -5.22 23.71 14.60
C GLU A 391 -4.99 25.22 14.71
N ASP A 392 -5.86 26.00 14.08
CA ASP A 392 -5.84 27.45 14.14
C ASP A 392 -6.89 27.90 15.15
N GLN A 393 -6.50 28.65 16.15
CA GLN A 393 -7.37 29.28 17.14
C GLN A 393 -7.38 30.79 16.92
N ASN A 394 -8.58 31.36 16.75
CA ASN A 394 -8.76 32.81 16.60
C ASN A 394 -9.77 33.30 17.63
N ASP A 395 -9.35 34.15 18.54
CA ASP A 395 -10.17 34.74 19.58
C ASP A 395 -10.84 36.01 19.01
N ALA A 396 -12.17 36.01 19.00
CA ALA A 396 -13.02 37.15 18.60
C ALA A 396 -13.91 37.59 19.76
N GLU A 397 -14.49 38.77 19.68
CA GLU A 397 -15.39 39.30 20.73
C GLU A 397 -16.60 38.39 21.01
N GLU A 398 -17.05 37.61 20.00
CA GLU A 398 -18.22 36.73 20.11
C GLU A 398 -17.88 35.31 20.55
N GLY A 399 -16.60 34.94 20.63
CA GLY A 399 -16.12 33.60 20.98
C GLY A 399 -14.81 33.22 20.29
N THR A 400 -14.33 32.01 20.63
CA THR A 400 -13.10 31.47 20.03
C THR A 400 -13.45 30.59 18.85
N LEU A 401 -12.90 30.91 17.69
CA LEU A 401 -13.04 30.14 16.46
C LEU A 401 -11.88 29.15 16.32
N TYR A 402 -12.19 27.85 16.36
CA TYR A 402 -11.24 26.78 16.11
C TYR A 402 -11.40 26.29 14.67
N LYS A 403 -10.31 26.22 13.94
CA LYS A 403 -10.25 25.61 12.62
C LYS A 403 -9.24 24.49 12.64
N THR A 404 -9.71 23.26 12.50
CA THR A 404 -8.83 22.09 12.41
C THR A 404 -8.72 21.63 10.97
N SER A 405 -7.49 21.45 10.50
CA SER A 405 -7.19 20.87 9.19
C SER A 405 -6.39 19.59 9.38
N LYS A 406 -6.90 18.47 8.85
CA LYS A 406 -6.17 17.19 8.79
C LYS A 406 -5.69 16.94 7.37
N PHE A 407 -4.51 16.43 7.27
CA PHE A 407 -3.81 16.24 6.04
C PHE A 407 -3.22 14.83 5.98
N TYR A 408 -3.41 14.13 4.86
CA TYR A 408 -2.85 12.81 4.60
C TYR A 408 -2.21 12.81 3.22
N ALA A 409 -0.94 12.43 3.14
CA ALA A 409 -0.26 12.22 1.87
C ALA A 409 0.40 10.85 1.85
N ILE A 410 0.22 10.13 0.77
CA ILE A 410 0.93 8.88 0.50
C ILE A 410 1.50 8.93 -0.90
N GLY A 411 2.65 8.34 -1.08
CA GLY A 411 3.31 8.32 -2.38
C GLY A 411 4.70 7.74 -2.35
N ASN A 412 5.51 8.26 -3.25
CA ASN A 412 6.89 7.84 -3.42
C ASN A 412 7.82 9.05 -3.38
N TYR A 413 9.06 8.76 -3.05
CA TYR A 413 10.13 9.74 -3.17
C TYR A 413 11.22 9.24 -4.12
N GLU A 414 11.95 10.17 -4.67
CA GLU A 414 13.14 9.96 -5.48
C GLU A 414 14.25 10.86 -4.95
N VAL A 415 15.39 10.27 -4.62
CA VAL A 415 16.57 11.04 -4.21
C VAL A 415 17.12 11.78 -5.43
N LYS A 416 17.22 13.10 -5.34
CA LYS A 416 17.79 13.96 -6.38
C LYS A 416 19.24 14.30 -6.12
N GLU A 417 19.55 14.61 -4.88
CA GLU A 417 20.90 14.93 -4.44
C GLU A 417 21.10 14.38 -3.03
N SER A 418 22.29 13.86 -2.77
CA SER A 418 22.74 13.34 -1.49
C SER A 418 24.10 13.92 -1.17
N SER A 419 24.24 14.56 -0.01
CA SER A 419 25.49 15.09 0.51
C SER A 419 25.59 14.79 2.00
N SER A 420 26.76 14.99 2.62
CA SER A 420 26.93 14.82 4.06
C SER A 420 26.05 15.74 4.92
N GLU A 421 25.52 16.84 4.35
CA GLU A 421 24.74 17.85 5.06
C GLU A 421 23.24 17.74 4.82
N ALA A 422 22.83 17.21 3.65
CA ALA A 422 21.43 17.21 3.25
C ALA A 422 21.09 16.14 2.22
N LEU A 423 19.84 15.70 2.28
CA LEU A 423 19.21 14.85 1.30
C LEU A 423 18.08 15.61 0.63
N LYS A 424 18.17 15.82 -0.70
CA LYS A 424 17.11 16.45 -1.48
C LYS A 424 16.28 15.39 -2.18
N LEU A 425 14.98 15.45 -1.96
CA LEU A 425 14.01 14.50 -2.48
C LEU A 425 12.99 15.21 -3.35
N ARG A 426 12.58 14.55 -4.41
CA ARG A 426 11.32 14.80 -5.08
C ARG A 426 10.30 13.86 -4.48
N VAL A 427 9.22 14.38 -3.91
CA VAL A 427 8.10 13.62 -3.34
C VAL A 427 6.87 13.84 -4.20
N PHE A 428 6.11 12.80 -4.44
CA PHE A 428 4.92 12.86 -5.29
C PHE A 428 3.97 11.72 -4.94
N GLY A 429 2.70 11.95 -5.18
CA GLY A 429 1.66 10.97 -4.82
C GLY A 429 0.28 11.61 -4.73
N TYR A 430 -0.48 11.15 -3.77
CA TYR A 430 -1.86 11.57 -3.55
C TYR A 430 -2.03 12.10 -2.15
N MET A 431 -2.81 13.17 -2.02
CA MET A 431 -3.13 13.75 -0.74
C MET A 431 -4.62 13.99 -0.57
N ARG A 432 -5.07 13.93 0.68
CA ARG A 432 -6.41 14.34 1.11
C ARG A 432 -6.28 15.39 2.20
N LYS A 433 -7.08 16.42 2.12
CA LYS A 433 -7.16 17.48 3.13
C LYS A 433 -8.59 17.54 3.65
N TYR A 434 -8.75 17.51 4.96
CA TYR A 434 -10.01 17.65 5.66
C TYR A 434 -9.93 18.92 6.50
N SER A 435 -11.01 19.71 6.53
CA SER A 435 -11.09 20.87 7.41
C SER A 435 -12.42 20.89 8.11
N SER A 436 -12.43 21.20 9.40
CA SER A 436 -13.61 21.48 10.19
C SER A 436 -13.44 22.84 10.88
N THR A 437 -14.54 23.51 11.13
CA THR A 437 -14.54 24.78 11.84
C THR A 437 -15.56 24.65 12.99
N PHE A 438 -15.14 25.05 14.17
CA PHE A 438 -15.97 25.06 15.37
C PHE A 438 -15.86 26.42 16.04
N MET A 439 -16.96 26.97 16.55
CA MET A 439 -16.97 28.21 17.29
C MET A 439 -17.40 27.93 18.72
N GLU A 440 -16.56 28.27 19.67
CA GLU A 440 -16.86 28.25 21.08
C GLU A 440 -17.30 29.67 21.50
N GLN A 441 -18.61 29.83 21.86
CA GLN A 441 -19.10 31.13 22.31
C GLN A 441 -18.63 31.40 23.74
N HIS A 442 -18.15 32.60 24.00
CA HIS A 442 -17.86 33.05 25.34
C HIS A 442 -19.18 33.10 26.12
N LYS A 443 -19.28 32.31 27.20
CA LYS A 443 -20.41 32.42 28.12
C LYS A 443 -20.20 33.67 28.95
N ASP A 444 -21.10 34.64 28.84
CA ASP A 444 -21.26 35.64 29.88
C ASP A 444 -21.58 34.92 31.19
N GLU A 445 -20.87 35.25 32.27
CA GLU A 445 -20.86 34.52 33.57
C GLU A 445 -22.23 34.58 34.31
N ASP A 446 -23.30 35.16 33.74
CA ASP A 446 -24.57 35.40 34.42
C ASP A 446 -25.79 34.64 33.82
N MET A 447 -25.65 33.67 32.96
CA MET A 447 -26.76 32.86 32.49
C MET A 447 -26.76 31.44 33.04
N ASP A 448 -27.64 31.20 33.98
CA ASP A 448 -27.99 29.90 34.53
C ASP A 448 -28.65 29.02 33.44
N CYS A 449 -27.85 28.34 32.66
CA CYS A 449 -28.31 27.46 31.57
C CYS A 449 -28.43 26.02 32.04
N ASN A 450 -29.55 25.71 32.67
CA ASN A 450 -30.05 24.34 32.76
C ASN A 450 -30.55 23.91 31.36
N GLY A 451 -29.72 23.13 30.60
CA GLY A 451 -30.19 22.38 29.44
C GLY A 451 -29.64 22.76 28.07
N CYS A 452 -28.37 23.07 27.91
CA CYS A 452 -27.78 23.12 26.59
C CYS A 452 -27.21 21.74 26.21
N GLY A 453 -27.96 21.03 25.37
CA GLY A 453 -27.43 19.90 24.60
C GLY A 453 -26.26 20.39 23.74
N ARG A 454 -25.14 19.68 23.78
CA ARG A 454 -24.03 19.92 22.89
C ARG A 454 -24.47 19.58 21.46
N ASP A 455 -24.92 20.56 20.72
CA ASP A 455 -24.95 20.49 19.27
C ASP A 455 -23.52 20.67 18.79
N CYS A 456 -22.72 19.58 18.90
CA CYS A 456 -21.52 19.44 18.13
C CYS A 456 -21.95 19.27 16.68
N ASN A 457 -22.07 20.39 15.97
CA ASN A 457 -22.09 20.36 14.52
C ASN A 457 -20.73 19.82 14.06
N MET A 458 -20.59 18.51 14.05
CA MET A 458 -19.55 17.83 13.30
C MET A 458 -19.79 18.20 11.85
N GLY A 459 -19.05 19.22 11.41
CA GLY A 459 -19.12 19.69 10.04
C GLY A 459 -19.07 18.49 9.11
N ASN A 460 -20.04 18.39 8.25
CA ASN A 460 -20.22 17.36 7.24
C ASN A 460 -18.86 16.97 6.66
N GLN A 461 -18.38 15.80 7.03
CA GLN A 461 -17.30 15.15 6.27
C GLN A 461 -17.89 14.90 4.90
N ASP A 462 -17.54 15.75 3.94
CA ASP A 462 -17.92 15.56 2.55
C ASP A 462 -17.25 14.27 2.03
N PRO A 463 -17.98 13.16 1.84
CA PRO A 463 -17.42 11.90 1.36
C PRO A 463 -16.87 12.00 -0.07
N ASN A 464 -17.10 13.13 -0.75
CA ASN A 464 -16.67 13.39 -2.12
C ASN A 464 -15.37 14.20 -2.25
N LYS A 465 -14.61 14.41 -1.17
CA LYS A 465 -13.33 15.13 -1.29
C LYS A 465 -12.34 14.36 -2.16
N LYS A 466 -12.06 14.96 -3.30
CA LYS A 466 -11.13 14.45 -4.31
C LYS A 466 -9.73 14.27 -3.73
N GLU A 467 -9.13 13.13 -3.98
CA GLU A 467 -7.68 13.01 -3.86
C GLU A 467 -7.01 14.00 -4.82
N ILE A 468 -6.02 14.72 -4.31
CA ILE A 468 -5.24 15.70 -5.07
C ILE A 468 -3.91 15.03 -5.39
N ILE A 469 -3.54 15.01 -6.68
CA ILE A 469 -2.20 14.61 -7.11
C ILE A 469 -1.25 15.74 -6.77
N PHE A 470 -0.14 15.41 -6.11
CA PHE A 470 0.88 16.39 -5.78
C PHE A 470 2.28 15.95 -6.22
N GLN A 471 3.15 16.93 -6.39
CA GLN A 471 4.58 16.76 -6.56
C GLN A 471 5.26 17.95 -5.89
N ASP A 472 6.11 17.67 -4.91
CA ASP A 472 6.90 18.66 -4.20
C ASP A 472 8.36 18.24 -4.11
N PHE A 473 9.23 19.20 -3.79
CA PHE A 473 10.63 18.97 -3.46
C PHE A 473 10.85 19.27 -1.99
N ILE A 474 11.46 18.34 -1.29
CA ILE A 474 11.81 18.53 0.12
C ILE A 474 13.31 18.33 0.32
N THR A 475 13.86 19.05 1.28
CA THR A 475 15.24 18.89 1.74
C THR A 475 15.21 18.42 3.18
N ILE A 476 15.89 17.33 3.46
CA ILE A 476 16.01 16.77 4.81
C ILE A 476 17.43 17.00 5.30
N LYS A 477 17.58 17.53 6.53
CA LYS A 477 18.85 17.77 7.20
C LYS A 477 18.82 17.22 8.62
N ASN A 478 19.96 16.69 9.06
CA ASN A 478 20.17 16.38 10.48
C ASN A 478 21.04 17.49 11.07
N LEU A 479 20.49 18.28 11.98
CA LEU A 479 21.19 19.35 12.66
C LEU A 479 21.11 19.13 14.17
N ASN A 480 22.25 18.87 14.80
CA ASN A 480 22.34 18.67 16.25
C ASN A 480 21.43 17.55 16.81
N GLY A 481 21.20 16.50 16.03
CA GLY A 481 20.36 15.37 16.43
C GLY A 481 18.86 15.52 16.09
N ASN A 482 18.42 16.68 15.66
CA ASN A 482 17.06 16.90 15.16
C ASN A 482 17.00 16.81 13.64
N VAL A 483 15.91 16.27 13.10
CA VAL A 483 15.66 16.15 11.67
C VAL A 483 14.80 17.33 11.22
N TYR A 484 15.31 18.10 10.28
CA TYR A 484 14.57 19.20 9.67
C TYR A 484 14.14 18.83 8.25
N VAL A 485 12.84 18.97 7.98
CA VAL A 485 12.24 18.70 6.67
C VAL A 485 11.73 20.04 6.10
N GLN A 486 12.38 20.54 5.08
CA GLN A 486 12.02 21.80 4.43
C GLN A 486 11.35 21.54 3.09
N ASN A 487 10.16 22.10 2.88
CA ASN A 487 9.51 22.10 1.57
C ASN A 487 10.07 23.24 0.70
N THR A 488 10.83 22.89 -0.33
CA THR A 488 11.49 23.85 -1.23
C THR A 488 10.72 24.07 -2.54
N SER A 489 9.52 23.52 -2.66
CA SER A 489 8.68 23.67 -3.86
C SER A 489 8.12 25.08 -4.00
N PRO A 490 8.08 25.65 -5.22
CA PRO A 490 7.44 26.94 -5.47
C PRO A 490 5.93 26.92 -5.17
N SER A 491 5.27 25.79 -5.37
CA SER A 491 3.81 25.65 -5.25
C SER A 491 3.37 24.78 -4.08
N ARG A 492 4.21 24.55 -3.11
CA ARG A 492 3.98 23.77 -1.86
C ARG A 492 2.60 23.12 -1.77
N LYS A 493 2.45 21.96 -2.39
CA LYS A 493 1.19 21.18 -2.30
C LYS A 493 1.07 20.54 -0.92
N LEU A 494 2.18 20.05 -0.39
CA LEU A 494 2.33 19.68 1.02
C LEU A 494 2.42 21.00 1.80
N ASP A 495 1.41 21.29 2.59
CA ASP A 495 1.12 22.60 3.19
C ASP A 495 1.96 22.83 4.46
N PHE A 496 3.28 22.76 4.34
CA PHE A 496 4.24 23.14 5.38
C PHE A 496 5.45 23.86 4.78
N GLN A 497 6.17 24.59 5.60
CA GLN A 497 7.41 25.22 5.21
C GLN A 497 8.63 24.49 5.75
N ILE A 498 8.73 24.35 7.05
CA ILE A 498 9.81 23.66 7.75
C ILE A 498 9.21 22.86 8.89
N LEU A 499 9.54 21.59 8.96
CA LEU A 499 9.18 20.73 10.09
C LEU A 499 10.47 20.43 10.88
N GLU A 500 10.42 20.59 12.19
CA GLU A 500 11.40 20.02 13.11
C GLU A 500 10.85 18.71 13.66
N MET A 501 11.56 17.63 13.45
CA MET A 501 11.08 16.29 13.71
C MET A 501 12.07 15.49 14.54
N THR A 502 11.56 14.62 15.40
CA THR A 502 12.32 13.66 16.20
C THR A 502 11.89 12.24 15.85
N LEU A 503 12.75 11.27 16.10
CA LEU A 503 12.42 9.85 15.94
C LEU A 503 11.41 9.41 17.01
N GLU A 504 10.39 8.64 16.58
CA GLU A 504 9.45 7.96 17.49
C GLU A 504 10.09 6.83 18.29
#